data_ac6a14ccc52ca0070a34a0ccb87e6073
#
_entry.id   ac6a14ccc52ca0070a34a0ccb87e6073
#
_cell.length_a   1.000
_cell.length_b   1.000
_cell.length_c   1.000
_cell.angle_alpha   90.00
_cell.angle_beta   90.00
_cell.angle_gamma   90.00
#
_symmetry.space_group_name_H-M   'P 1'
#
loop_
_entity.id
_entity.type
_entity.pdbx_description
1 polymer ?
#
loop_
_entity_poly.entity_id
_entity_poly.type
_entity_poly.pdbx_seq_one_letter_code
_entity_poly.pdbx_strand_id
1 'polypeptide(L)'
;MRFGIGQPVTRKEDPRFLTGRGRYVADIDLARQAHAVFIYSAHAHARIRSVEKTAAEQMPGVYAVLTGDDWAADGLGTLDPEVMAEDMGGPKGYRTQRPPLAQGRVRHVGERVAVVIAATEAQARDAAELVAVDYEVLPAVTHAEEAMRPGAPMLHEGAANNTSFTMHMGNADAIDAAFARAHHITRLSLYNNRITAMTMEPRGCIAEYDPGTRRYTLYSSTQNVHVVSAMFWPIGSCTSRKAASASSRGMSAGALA
;
A
#
# COMPACT_ATOMS: atom_id res chain seq x y z
N MET A 1 -37.04 7.66 24.35
CA MET A 1 -35.77 7.68 23.63
C MET A 1 -35.07 9.00 23.96
N ARG A 2 -33.92 8.95 24.59
CA ARG A 2 -33.17 10.17 24.94
C ARG A 2 -31.98 10.25 23.99
N PHE A 3 -32.09 11.09 23.00
CA PHE A 3 -30.97 11.40 22.11
C PHE A 3 -30.53 12.84 22.44
N GLY A 4 -29.29 13.00 22.84
CA GLY A 4 -28.71 14.31 23.15
C GLY A 4 -27.19 14.27 23.15
N ILE A 5 -26.57 15.43 23.08
CA ILE A 5 -25.12 15.57 23.15
C ILE A 5 -24.60 14.92 24.45
N GLY A 6 -23.56 14.11 24.36
CA GLY A 6 -22.98 13.41 25.51
C GLY A 6 -23.68 12.12 25.94
N GLN A 7 -24.68 11.66 25.20
CA GLN A 7 -25.30 10.35 25.46
C GLN A 7 -24.48 9.23 24.86
N PRO A 8 -24.25 8.11 25.57
CA PRO A 8 -23.60 6.93 25.00
C PRO A 8 -24.55 6.26 24.00
N VAL A 9 -24.25 6.39 22.73
CA VAL A 9 -24.97 5.70 21.66
C VAL A 9 -24.21 4.44 21.32
N THR A 10 -24.84 3.26 21.52
CA THR A 10 -24.28 1.97 21.12
C THR A 10 -24.29 1.85 19.60
N ARG A 11 -23.20 1.38 19.02
CA ARG A 11 -23.14 1.08 17.59
C ARG A 11 -24.02 -0.13 17.27
N LYS A 12 -24.65 -0.11 16.11
CA LYS A 12 -25.53 -1.22 15.67
C LYS A 12 -24.77 -2.54 15.52
N GLU A 13 -23.48 -2.46 15.24
CA GLU A 13 -22.60 -3.59 15.03
C GLU A 13 -22.11 -4.26 16.31
N ASP A 14 -22.09 -3.53 17.44
CA ASP A 14 -21.55 -4.03 18.70
C ASP A 14 -22.12 -5.38 19.14
N PRO A 15 -23.46 -5.62 19.11
CA PRO A 15 -24.02 -6.92 19.48
C PRO A 15 -23.49 -8.06 18.62
N ARG A 16 -23.27 -7.82 17.34
CA ARG A 16 -22.75 -8.82 16.40
C ARG A 16 -21.29 -9.15 16.71
N PHE A 17 -20.46 -8.14 16.93
CA PHE A 17 -19.03 -8.32 17.21
C PHE A 17 -18.79 -8.92 18.59
N LEU A 18 -19.46 -8.40 19.62
CA LEU A 18 -19.32 -8.87 20.99
C LEU A 18 -19.83 -10.31 21.21
N THR A 19 -20.69 -10.82 20.33
CA THR A 19 -21.19 -12.20 20.37
C THR A 19 -20.47 -13.14 19.41
N GLY A 20 -19.31 -12.75 18.85
CA GLY A 20 -18.52 -13.56 17.94
C GLY A 20 -19.16 -13.81 16.57
N ARG A 21 -20.16 -12.99 16.18
CA ARG A 21 -20.83 -13.08 14.88
C ARG A 21 -20.29 -12.09 13.86
N GLY A 22 -19.16 -11.46 14.17
CA GLY A 22 -18.37 -10.70 13.21
C GLY A 22 -17.85 -11.61 12.11
N ARG A 23 -17.56 -11.06 10.95
CA ARG A 23 -16.97 -11.78 9.83
C ARG A 23 -15.93 -10.88 9.18
N TYR A 24 -14.70 -11.31 9.23
CA TYR A 24 -13.54 -10.63 8.64
C TYR A 24 -13.14 -11.29 7.32
N VAL A 25 -12.24 -10.66 6.57
CA VAL A 25 -11.74 -11.24 5.31
C VAL A 25 -11.12 -12.62 5.55
N ALA A 26 -10.40 -12.80 6.66
CA ALA A 26 -9.79 -14.08 7.03
C ALA A 26 -10.81 -15.20 7.35
N ASP A 27 -12.07 -14.85 7.59
CA ASP A 27 -13.16 -15.83 7.86
C ASP A 27 -13.91 -16.24 6.58
N ILE A 28 -13.43 -15.82 5.42
CA ILE A 28 -14.06 -16.11 4.14
C ILE A 28 -13.25 -17.20 3.44
N ASP A 29 -13.85 -18.35 3.27
CA ASP A 29 -13.31 -19.45 2.46
C ASP A 29 -14.13 -19.58 1.18
N LEU A 30 -13.47 -19.50 0.05
CA LEU A 30 -14.05 -19.76 -1.26
C LEU A 30 -13.62 -21.12 -1.78
N ALA A 31 -14.48 -21.79 -2.52
CA ALA A 31 -14.15 -23.06 -3.14
C ALA A 31 -12.95 -22.89 -4.08
N ARG A 32 -11.93 -23.74 -3.93
CA ARG A 32 -10.68 -23.72 -4.71
C ARG A 32 -9.88 -22.43 -4.52
N GLN A 33 -9.97 -21.81 -3.36
CA GLN A 33 -9.17 -20.63 -3.02
C GLN A 33 -7.68 -20.97 -3.04
N ALA A 34 -6.89 -20.11 -3.68
CA ALA A 34 -5.44 -20.13 -3.58
C ALA A 34 -4.99 -19.12 -2.52
N HIS A 35 -3.79 -19.33 -1.99
CA HIS A 35 -3.19 -18.50 -0.96
C HIS A 35 -1.94 -17.82 -1.49
N ALA A 36 -1.81 -16.52 -1.23
CA ALA A 36 -0.68 -15.71 -1.67
C ALA A 36 0.16 -15.27 -0.47
N VAL A 37 1.47 -15.51 -0.53
CA VAL A 37 2.45 -15.06 0.46
C VAL A 37 3.46 -14.16 -0.22
N PHE A 38 3.64 -12.96 0.32
CA PHE A 38 4.58 -11.97 -0.22
C PHE A 38 5.96 -12.13 0.41
N ILE A 39 6.98 -11.92 -0.40
CA ILE A 39 8.37 -11.84 0.01
C ILE A 39 8.74 -10.36 0.08
N TYR A 40 9.27 -9.95 1.23
CA TYR A 40 9.56 -8.57 1.55
C TYR A 40 11.06 -8.31 1.62
N SER A 41 11.48 -7.12 1.20
CA SER A 41 12.86 -6.67 1.35
C SER A 41 13.22 -6.43 2.82
N ALA A 42 14.39 -6.93 3.22
CA ALA A 42 15.04 -6.59 4.48
C ALA A 42 15.87 -5.29 4.39
N HIS A 43 16.06 -4.75 3.17
CA HIS A 43 16.92 -3.60 2.92
C HIS A 43 16.11 -2.32 2.73
N ALA A 44 16.62 -1.22 3.28
CA ALA A 44 16.03 0.11 3.14
C ALA A 44 16.24 0.69 1.73
N HIS A 45 17.35 0.35 1.07
CA HIS A 45 17.65 0.72 -0.29
C HIS A 45 18.64 -0.28 -0.88
N ALA A 46 18.24 -0.97 -1.93
CA ALA A 46 19.10 -1.92 -2.62
C ALA A 46 18.65 -2.08 -4.08
N ARG A 47 19.60 -2.43 -4.95
CA ARG A 47 19.29 -2.90 -6.28
C ARG A 47 19.00 -4.41 -6.20
N ILE A 48 17.96 -4.90 -6.86
CA ILE A 48 17.69 -6.31 -7.04
C ILE A 48 18.54 -6.77 -8.22
N ARG A 49 19.47 -7.70 -7.98
CA ARG A 49 20.32 -8.29 -9.03
C ARG A 49 19.63 -9.49 -9.68
N SER A 50 19.08 -10.35 -8.84
CA SER A 50 18.30 -11.51 -9.30
C SER A 50 17.29 -11.97 -8.25
N VAL A 51 16.27 -12.70 -8.71
CA VAL A 51 15.31 -13.41 -7.87
C VAL A 51 15.29 -14.86 -8.34
N GLU A 52 15.91 -15.73 -7.53
CA GLU A 52 15.95 -17.18 -7.82
C GLU A 52 14.68 -17.82 -7.26
N LYS A 53 13.79 -18.26 -8.13
CA LYS A 53 12.46 -18.79 -7.78
C LYS A 53 12.22 -20.23 -8.21
N THR A 54 13.14 -20.84 -8.95
CA THR A 54 12.98 -22.16 -9.54
C THR A 54 12.67 -23.24 -8.52
N ALA A 55 13.36 -23.24 -7.37
CA ALA A 55 13.13 -24.24 -6.33
C ALA A 55 11.72 -24.10 -5.72
N ALA A 56 11.24 -22.88 -5.53
CA ALA A 56 9.91 -22.59 -5.02
C ALA A 56 8.82 -23.01 -6.04
N GLU A 57 9.03 -22.76 -7.33
CA GLU A 57 8.09 -23.13 -8.39
C GLU A 57 7.91 -24.65 -8.53
N GLN A 58 8.92 -25.43 -8.16
CA GLN A 58 8.90 -26.89 -8.23
C GLN A 58 8.23 -27.55 -7.01
N MET A 59 7.88 -26.78 -5.98
CA MET A 59 7.24 -27.34 -4.79
C MET A 59 5.81 -27.83 -5.08
N PRO A 60 5.41 -28.96 -4.48
CA PRO A 60 4.05 -29.45 -4.61
C PRO A 60 3.01 -28.45 -4.13
N GLY A 61 2.00 -28.19 -4.94
CA GLY A 61 0.90 -27.29 -4.61
C GLY A 61 1.17 -25.81 -4.90
N VAL A 62 2.36 -25.45 -5.37
CA VAL A 62 2.66 -24.10 -5.85
C VAL A 62 2.11 -23.92 -7.27
N TYR A 63 1.37 -22.84 -7.47
CA TYR A 63 0.79 -22.49 -8.75
C TYR A 63 1.64 -21.50 -9.53
N ALA A 64 2.26 -20.54 -8.84
CA ALA A 64 3.13 -19.54 -9.46
C ALA A 64 4.01 -18.84 -8.41
N VAL A 65 5.15 -18.35 -8.87
CA VAL A 65 5.98 -17.38 -8.15
C VAL A 65 6.18 -16.17 -9.07
N LEU A 66 5.59 -15.03 -8.72
CA LEU A 66 5.60 -13.83 -9.54
C LEU A 66 6.52 -12.76 -8.93
N THR A 67 7.24 -12.07 -9.79
CA THR A 67 8.19 -11.01 -9.47
C THR A 67 7.76 -9.68 -10.08
N GLY A 68 8.50 -8.61 -9.79
CA GLY A 68 8.29 -7.32 -10.44
C GLY A 68 8.52 -7.37 -11.96
N ASP A 69 9.42 -8.24 -12.43
CA ASP A 69 9.69 -8.41 -13.85
C ASP A 69 8.54 -9.14 -14.56
N ASP A 70 7.94 -10.17 -13.93
CA ASP A 70 6.74 -10.83 -14.44
C ASP A 70 5.58 -9.82 -14.55
N TRP A 71 5.40 -8.96 -13.53
CA TRP A 71 4.40 -7.89 -13.54
C TRP A 71 4.59 -6.91 -14.70
N ALA A 72 5.83 -6.51 -14.94
CA ALA A 72 6.17 -5.61 -16.04
C ALA A 72 5.99 -6.27 -17.42
N ALA A 73 6.36 -7.56 -17.54
CA ALA A 73 6.21 -8.32 -18.77
C ALA A 73 4.73 -8.48 -19.18
N ASP A 74 3.83 -8.59 -18.21
CA ASP A 74 2.38 -8.62 -18.43
C ASP A 74 1.79 -7.24 -18.80
N GLY A 75 2.61 -6.19 -18.85
CA GLY A 75 2.18 -4.83 -19.19
C GLY A 75 1.27 -4.19 -18.13
N LEU A 76 1.34 -4.67 -16.89
CA LEU A 76 0.54 -4.15 -15.79
C LEU A 76 1.15 -2.86 -15.24
N GLY A 77 0.27 -1.91 -14.89
CA GLY A 77 0.65 -0.57 -14.47
C GLY A 77 1.13 -0.48 -13.02
N THR A 78 1.31 0.76 -12.57
CA THR A 78 1.73 1.10 -11.21
C THR A 78 0.61 1.84 -10.49
N LEU A 79 0.69 1.88 -9.15
CA LEU A 79 -0.17 2.72 -8.33
C LEU A 79 0.39 4.14 -8.34
N ASP A 80 -0.38 5.09 -8.85
CA ASP A 80 -0.03 6.49 -8.82
C ASP A 80 -0.49 7.15 -7.50
N PRO A 81 0.15 8.25 -7.06
CA PRO A 81 -0.37 9.06 -5.98
C PRO A 81 -1.77 9.58 -6.30
N GLU A 82 -2.69 9.49 -5.34
CA GLU A 82 -4.08 9.96 -5.52
C GLU A 82 -4.16 11.46 -5.75
N VAL A 83 -3.33 12.23 -5.03
CA VAL A 83 -3.33 13.68 -5.05
C VAL A 83 -1.90 14.19 -5.09
N MET A 84 -1.65 15.12 -5.98
CA MET A 84 -0.41 15.87 -6.09
C MET A 84 -0.67 17.37 -5.94
N ALA A 85 0.38 18.15 -5.71
CA ALA A 85 0.24 19.61 -5.58
C ALA A 85 -0.38 20.27 -6.83
N GLU A 86 -0.03 19.79 -8.02
CA GLU A 86 -0.59 20.27 -9.27
C GLU A 86 -2.09 20.01 -9.41
N ASP A 87 -2.62 18.95 -8.81
CA ASP A 87 -4.04 18.62 -8.82
C ASP A 87 -4.87 19.65 -8.01
N MET A 88 -4.19 20.39 -7.11
CA MET A 88 -4.76 21.46 -6.28
C MET A 88 -4.29 22.87 -6.72
N GLY A 89 -3.78 23.01 -7.94
CA GLY A 89 -3.29 24.29 -8.46
C GLY A 89 -1.89 24.68 -8.02
N GLY A 90 -1.14 23.77 -7.38
CA GLY A 90 0.25 23.95 -7.01
C GLY A 90 1.23 23.63 -8.15
N PRO A 91 2.54 23.76 -7.89
CA PRO A 91 3.57 23.45 -8.88
C PRO A 91 3.60 21.94 -9.19
N LYS A 92 4.05 21.61 -10.40
CA LYS A 92 4.25 20.22 -10.81
C LYS A 92 5.27 19.53 -9.94
N GLY A 93 4.93 18.37 -9.40
CA GLY A 93 5.79 17.52 -8.59
C GLY A 93 6.31 16.30 -9.33
N TYR A 94 7.10 15.51 -8.64
CA TYR A 94 7.52 14.18 -9.08
C TYR A 94 6.50 13.13 -8.65
N ARG A 95 5.80 12.53 -9.62
CA ARG A 95 4.84 11.44 -9.35
C ARG A 95 5.61 10.14 -9.12
N THR A 96 5.62 9.68 -7.87
CA THR A 96 6.27 8.43 -7.50
C THR A 96 5.43 7.26 -7.98
N GLN A 97 5.94 6.51 -8.92
CA GLN A 97 5.33 5.24 -9.35
C GLN A 97 5.58 4.17 -8.30
N ARG A 98 4.54 3.42 -7.95
CA ARG A 98 4.58 2.34 -6.96
C ARG A 98 4.09 1.05 -7.60
N PRO A 99 4.99 0.25 -8.19
CA PRO A 99 4.63 -1.07 -8.67
C PRO A 99 4.24 -1.96 -7.47
N PRO A 100 3.25 -2.85 -7.60
CA PRO A 100 2.86 -3.78 -6.53
C PRO A 100 3.98 -4.71 -6.07
N LEU A 101 4.89 -5.08 -6.98
CA LEU A 101 6.13 -5.80 -6.73
C LEU A 101 7.31 -4.96 -7.23
N ALA A 102 8.37 -4.87 -6.43
CA ALA A 102 9.55 -4.04 -6.72
C ALA A 102 10.21 -4.45 -8.05
N GLN A 103 10.54 -3.45 -8.86
CA GLN A 103 11.21 -3.62 -10.15
C GLN A 103 12.62 -3.06 -10.07
N GLY A 104 13.62 -3.94 -10.17
CA GLY A 104 15.04 -3.61 -10.21
C GLY A 104 15.61 -2.97 -8.95
N ARG A 105 14.80 -2.42 -8.05
CA ARG A 105 15.27 -1.74 -6.85
C ARG A 105 14.20 -1.73 -5.75
N VAL A 106 14.65 -1.92 -4.50
CA VAL A 106 13.84 -1.69 -3.30
C VAL A 106 14.23 -0.37 -2.65
N ARG A 107 13.26 0.35 -2.08
CA ARG A 107 13.39 1.71 -1.54
C ARG A 107 12.97 1.86 -0.10
N HIS A 108 12.47 0.79 0.51
CA HIS A 108 12.18 0.74 1.94
C HIS A 108 12.17 -0.70 2.44
N VAL A 109 12.42 -0.87 3.73
CA VAL A 109 12.24 -2.16 4.40
C VAL A 109 10.77 -2.57 4.32
N GLY A 110 10.52 -3.83 3.95
CA GLY A 110 9.16 -4.35 3.78
C GLY A 110 8.55 -4.05 2.40
N GLU A 111 9.32 -3.55 1.43
CA GLU A 111 8.84 -3.48 0.04
C GLU A 111 8.67 -4.89 -0.52
N ARG A 112 7.55 -5.13 -1.21
CA ARG A 112 7.24 -6.45 -1.78
C ARG A 112 8.12 -6.71 -2.99
N VAL A 113 8.81 -7.84 -3.02
CA VAL A 113 9.73 -8.22 -4.11
C VAL A 113 9.13 -9.30 -4.99
N ALA A 114 8.48 -10.28 -4.36
CA ALA A 114 7.85 -11.39 -5.05
C ALA A 114 6.59 -11.84 -4.30
N VAL A 115 5.79 -12.66 -4.94
CA VAL A 115 4.63 -13.32 -4.36
C VAL A 115 4.59 -14.78 -4.78
N VAL A 116 4.40 -15.66 -3.80
CA VAL A 116 4.15 -17.09 -4.03
C VAL A 116 2.66 -17.35 -3.93
N ILE A 117 2.13 -18.08 -4.88
CA ILE A 117 0.73 -18.49 -4.93
C ILE A 117 0.66 -20.00 -4.87
N ALA A 118 -0.04 -20.57 -3.88
CA ALA A 118 -0.15 -22.01 -3.69
C ALA A 118 -1.56 -22.43 -3.24
N ALA A 119 -1.78 -23.73 -3.22
CA ALA A 119 -3.06 -24.33 -2.85
C ALA A 119 -3.42 -24.11 -1.37
N THR A 120 -2.42 -24.02 -0.49
CA THR A 120 -2.60 -23.74 0.93
C THR A 120 -1.63 -22.66 1.38
N GLU A 121 -1.97 -21.98 2.48
CA GLU A 121 -1.08 -20.97 3.07
C GLU A 121 0.24 -21.57 3.54
N ALA A 122 0.22 -22.79 4.12
CA ALA A 122 1.44 -23.48 4.55
C ALA A 122 2.38 -23.73 3.37
N GLN A 123 1.87 -24.27 2.26
CA GLN A 123 2.68 -24.48 1.05
C GLN A 123 3.21 -23.17 0.48
N ALA A 124 2.43 -22.09 0.50
CA ALA A 124 2.90 -20.79 0.04
C ALA A 124 4.03 -20.23 0.92
N ARG A 125 3.95 -20.42 2.25
CA ARG A 125 5.01 -20.03 3.20
C ARG A 125 6.29 -20.84 3.02
N ASP A 126 6.16 -22.16 2.97
CA ASP A 126 7.32 -23.05 2.78
C ASP A 126 8.03 -22.74 1.46
N ALA A 127 7.29 -22.52 0.39
CA ALA A 127 7.85 -22.14 -0.90
C ALA A 127 8.48 -20.73 -0.89
N ALA A 128 7.91 -19.79 -0.14
CA ALA A 128 8.46 -18.45 -0.02
C ALA A 128 9.86 -18.44 0.62
N GLU A 129 10.16 -19.39 1.52
CA GLU A 129 11.49 -19.54 2.12
C GLU A 129 12.54 -20.03 1.13
N LEU A 130 12.14 -20.64 0.01
CA LEU A 130 13.05 -21.10 -1.05
C LEU A 130 13.36 -20.04 -2.09
N VAL A 131 12.67 -18.91 -2.08
CA VAL A 131 12.95 -17.80 -2.99
C VAL A 131 14.14 -17.01 -2.46
N ALA A 132 15.24 -17.01 -3.20
CA ALA A 132 16.44 -16.26 -2.87
C ALA A 132 16.51 -14.97 -3.69
N VAL A 133 16.79 -13.85 -3.02
CA VAL A 133 16.95 -12.55 -3.68
C VAL A 133 18.37 -12.06 -3.48
N ASP A 134 19.07 -11.81 -4.58
CA ASP A 134 20.40 -11.20 -4.55
C ASP A 134 20.29 -9.67 -4.60
N TYR A 135 20.83 -9.03 -3.58
CA TYR A 135 20.77 -7.58 -3.41
C TYR A 135 22.15 -6.93 -3.47
N GLU A 136 22.26 -5.86 -4.21
CA GLU A 136 23.33 -4.88 -4.05
C GLU A 136 22.82 -3.76 -3.12
N VAL A 137 23.30 -3.78 -1.88
CA VAL A 137 22.89 -2.79 -0.88
C VAL A 137 23.41 -1.41 -1.26
N LEU A 138 22.53 -0.41 -1.23
CA LEU A 138 22.82 0.97 -1.57
C LEU A 138 22.74 1.86 -0.31
N PRO A 139 23.41 3.02 -0.30
CA PRO A 139 23.22 4.00 0.76
C PRO A 139 21.74 4.37 0.91
N ALA A 140 21.28 4.44 2.15
CA ALA A 140 19.90 4.77 2.49
C ALA A 140 19.86 6.01 3.39
N VAL A 141 18.73 6.72 3.36
CA VAL A 141 18.44 7.83 4.27
C VAL A 141 17.10 7.61 4.93
N THR A 142 17.04 7.76 6.25
CA THR A 142 15.86 7.47 7.05
C THR A 142 15.23 8.72 7.68
N HIS A 143 15.98 9.83 7.76
CA HIS A 143 15.49 11.10 8.30
C HIS A 143 15.13 12.05 7.18
N ALA A 144 13.94 12.66 7.27
CA ALA A 144 13.42 13.55 6.23
C ALA A 144 14.32 14.79 6.00
N GLU A 145 14.84 15.38 7.07
CA GLU A 145 15.75 16.54 6.94
C GLU A 145 17.07 16.16 6.27
N GLU A 146 17.60 14.98 6.56
CA GLU A 146 18.83 14.48 5.94
C GLU A 146 18.61 14.12 4.48
N ALA A 147 17.42 13.63 4.13
CA ALA A 147 17.08 13.29 2.76
C ALA A 147 17.11 14.48 1.80
N MET A 148 16.88 15.70 2.33
CA MET A 148 16.87 16.93 1.53
C MET A 148 18.27 17.61 1.46
N ARG A 149 19.28 17.13 2.19
CA ARG A 149 20.61 17.72 2.17
C ARG A 149 21.33 17.48 0.83
N PRO A 150 22.16 18.41 0.38
CA PRO A 150 22.99 18.20 -0.79
C PRO A 150 23.86 16.94 -0.63
N GLY A 151 23.87 16.08 -1.65
CA GLY A 151 24.62 14.83 -1.63
C GLY A 151 23.95 13.66 -0.90
N ALA A 152 22.74 13.83 -0.37
CA ALA A 152 21.98 12.71 0.19
C ALA A 152 21.68 11.64 -0.87
N PRO A 153 21.66 10.35 -0.49
CA PRO A 153 21.28 9.27 -1.40
C PRO A 153 19.89 9.53 -1.99
N MET A 154 19.78 9.51 -3.31
CA MET A 154 18.50 9.67 -4.00
C MET A 154 17.79 8.32 -4.13
N LEU A 155 16.56 8.24 -3.65
CA LEU A 155 15.72 7.05 -3.80
C LEU A 155 15.05 6.98 -5.18
N HIS A 156 14.72 8.13 -5.76
CA HIS A 156 14.15 8.26 -7.11
C HIS A 156 14.96 9.25 -7.93
N GLU A 157 15.50 8.79 -9.05
CA GLU A 157 16.41 9.60 -9.90
C GLU A 157 15.75 10.88 -10.42
N GLY A 158 14.43 10.90 -10.59
CA GLY A 158 13.68 12.07 -11.04
C GLY A 158 13.23 13.02 -9.92
N ALA A 159 13.44 12.67 -8.64
CA ALA A 159 13.02 13.49 -7.50
C ALA A 159 14.22 14.23 -6.92
N ALA A 160 14.51 15.44 -7.41
CA ALA A 160 15.61 16.25 -6.90
C ALA A 160 15.52 16.43 -5.38
N ASN A 161 16.64 16.19 -4.68
CA ASN A 161 16.72 16.25 -3.21
C ASN A 161 15.67 15.38 -2.50
N ASN A 162 15.27 14.25 -3.09
CA ASN A 162 14.20 13.37 -2.57
C ASN A 162 12.86 14.07 -2.32
N THR A 163 12.61 15.19 -3.01
CA THR A 163 11.37 15.97 -2.86
C THR A 163 10.37 15.57 -3.92
N SER A 164 9.22 15.05 -3.52
CA SER A 164 8.13 14.74 -4.43
C SER A 164 7.43 16.01 -4.90
N PHE A 165 7.02 16.86 -3.97
CA PHE A 165 6.42 18.16 -4.28
C PHE A 165 6.57 19.12 -3.10
N THR A 166 6.42 20.41 -3.37
CA THR A 166 6.32 21.47 -2.37
C THR A 166 4.98 22.18 -2.55
N MET A 167 4.22 22.31 -1.47
CA MET A 167 2.93 22.99 -1.49
C MET A 167 2.95 24.16 -0.51
N HIS A 168 2.45 25.30 -0.96
CA HIS A 168 2.29 26.49 -0.16
C HIS A 168 0.82 26.76 0.06
N MET A 169 0.43 26.98 1.31
CA MET A 169 -0.92 27.35 1.70
C MET A 169 -0.89 28.54 2.66
N GLY A 170 -1.82 29.46 2.50
CA GLY A 170 -1.93 30.66 3.34
C GLY A 170 -1.26 31.89 2.71
N ASN A 171 -1.01 32.90 3.54
CA ASN A 171 -0.39 34.17 3.14
C ASN A 171 0.94 34.35 3.86
N ALA A 172 2.03 34.02 3.16
CA ALA A 172 3.39 34.08 3.70
C ALA A 172 3.77 35.50 4.13
N ASP A 173 3.48 36.51 3.29
CA ASP A 173 3.83 37.91 3.58
C ASP A 173 3.13 38.42 4.86
N ALA A 174 1.86 38.07 5.05
CA ALA A 174 1.13 38.43 6.26
C ALA A 174 1.70 37.76 7.52
N ILE A 175 2.14 36.49 7.38
CA ILE A 175 2.79 35.73 8.45
C ILE A 175 4.14 36.37 8.82
N ASP A 176 4.99 36.64 7.83
CA ASP A 176 6.29 37.26 8.03
C ASP A 176 6.17 38.65 8.68
N ALA A 177 5.21 39.45 8.21
CA ALA A 177 4.92 40.76 8.82
C ALA A 177 4.39 40.62 10.27
N ALA A 178 3.66 39.55 10.59
CA ALA A 178 3.22 39.32 11.98
C ALA A 178 4.39 38.89 12.86
N PHE A 179 5.29 38.02 12.40
CA PHE A 179 6.49 37.65 13.13
C PHE A 179 7.42 38.84 13.35
N ALA A 180 7.62 39.69 12.35
CA ALA A 180 8.44 40.89 12.47
C ALA A 180 7.95 41.86 13.53
N ARG A 181 6.63 41.90 13.85
CA ARG A 181 6.03 42.75 14.87
C ARG A 181 5.80 42.02 16.20
N ALA A 182 6.11 40.71 16.28
CA ALA A 182 5.87 39.95 17.48
C ALA A 182 6.77 40.42 18.64
N HIS A 183 6.19 40.69 19.81
CA HIS A 183 6.94 41.04 21.00
C HIS A 183 7.82 39.88 21.50
N HIS A 184 7.36 38.64 21.30
CA HIS A 184 8.06 37.45 21.71
C HIS A 184 7.81 36.33 20.68
N ILE A 185 8.86 35.56 20.36
CA ILE A 185 8.78 34.38 19.45
C ILE A 185 9.34 33.18 20.18
N THR A 186 8.52 32.17 20.35
CA THR A 186 8.97 30.85 20.81
C THR A 186 9.17 29.93 19.61
N ARG A 187 10.32 29.27 19.57
CA ARG A 187 10.62 28.23 18.54
C ARG A 187 10.75 26.89 19.20
N LEU A 188 10.08 25.89 18.63
CA LEU A 188 10.12 24.51 19.09
C LEU A 188 10.24 23.59 17.87
N SER A 189 11.22 22.69 17.90
CA SER A 189 11.32 21.62 16.92
C SER A 189 10.72 20.36 17.51
N LEU A 190 9.75 19.79 16.82
CA LEU A 190 9.06 18.57 17.25
C LEU A 190 9.36 17.45 16.25
N TYR A 191 9.65 16.28 16.79
CA TYR A 191 9.79 15.05 16.01
C TYR A 191 8.53 14.20 16.14
N ASN A 192 7.76 14.11 15.05
CA ASN A 192 6.60 13.24 15.00
C ASN A 192 7.02 11.88 14.44
N ASN A 193 7.09 10.88 15.30
CA ASN A 193 7.48 9.52 14.92
C ASN A 193 6.50 8.94 13.88
N ARG A 194 7.05 8.15 12.97
CA ARG A 194 6.20 7.32 12.09
C ARG A 194 5.52 6.25 12.91
N ILE A 195 4.21 6.20 12.79
CA ILE A 195 3.36 5.18 13.43
C ILE A 195 2.48 4.53 12.38
N THR A 196 2.00 3.34 12.68
CA THR A 196 0.98 2.66 11.89
C THR A 196 -0.15 2.21 12.80
N ALA A 197 -1.37 2.23 12.29
CA ALA A 197 -2.49 1.64 12.99
C ALA A 197 -2.33 0.10 13.01
N MET A 198 -2.28 -0.47 14.21
CA MET A 198 -2.28 -1.91 14.42
C MET A 198 -3.72 -2.34 14.70
N THR A 199 -4.48 -2.57 13.65
CA THR A 199 -5.86 -3.03 13.76
C THR A 199 -5.90 -4.49 14.17
N MET A 200 -6.98 -4.90 14.87
CA MET A 200 -7.18 -6.31 15.24
C MET A 200 -7.45 -7.19 14.01
N GLU A 201 -8.06 -6.63 12.98
CA GLU A 201 -8.20 -7.31 11.69
C GLU A 201 -6.90 -7.14 10.88
N PRO A 202 -6.18 -8.23 10.53
CA PRO A 202 -5.04 -8.17 9.63
C PRO A 202 -5.46 -7.66 8.25
N ARG A 203 -4.53 -6.98 7.59
CA ARG A 203 -4.76 -6.57 6.20
C ARG A 203 -4.80 -7.80 5.30
N GLY A 204 -5.92 -7.99 4.62
CA GLY A 204 -6.11 -9.10 3.71
C GLY A 204 -7.08 -8.71 2.59
N CYS A 205 -7.04 -9.46 1.51
CA CYS A 205 -8.03 -9.39 0.46
C CYS A 205 -8.19 -10.76 -0.20
N ILE A 206 -9.37 -11.00 -0.75
CA ILE A 206 -9.66 -12.17 -1.58
C ILE A 206 -10.19 -11.63 -2.90
N ALA A 207 -9.61 -12.08 -4.01
CA ALA A 207 -10.09 -11.77 -5.34
C ALA A 207 -10.70 -13.02 -5.97
N GLU A 208 -11.91 -12.90 -6.46
CA GLU A 208 -12.66 -13.95 -7.14
C GLU A 208 -12.93 -13.52 -8.59
N TYR A 209 -12.76 -14.42 -9.54
CA TYR A 209 -13.13 -14.20 -10.93
C TYR A 209 -14.18 -15.22 -11.37
N ASP A 210 -15.31 -14.71 -11.85
CA ASP A 210 -16.37 -15.54 -12.45
C ASP A 210 -16.23 -15.53 -13.98
N PRO A 211 -15.81 -16.63 -14.61
CA PRO A 211 -15.65 -16.70 -16.07
C PRO A 211 -16.98 -16.63 -16.81
N GLY A 212 -18.10 -17.01 -16.19
CA GLY A 212 -19.41 -16.96 -16.81
C GLY A 212 -19.90 -15.52 -17.01
N THR A 213 -19.80 -14.70 -15.99
CA THR A 213 -20.16 -13.26 -16.06
C THR A 213 -18.99 -12.36 -16.44
N ARG A 214 -17.75 -12.88 -16.42
CA ARG A 214 -16.49 -12.14 -16.61
C ARG A 214 -16.33 -10.99 -15.62
N ARG A 215 -16.69 -11.24 -14.37
CA ARG A 215 -16.64 -10.26 -13.29
C ARG A 215 -15.61 -10.65 -12.25
N TYR A 216 -14.95 -9.63 -11.71
CA TYR A 216 -14.13 -9.76 -10.52
C TYR A 216 -14.92 -9.30 -9.30
N THR A 217 -14.78 -10.04 -8.20
CA THR A 217 -15.24 -9.63 -6.87
C THR A 217 -14.03 -9.53 -5.97
N LEU A 218 -13.84 -8.37 -5.33
CA LEU A 218 -12.80 -8.17 -4.34
C LEU A 218 -13.42 -8.05 -2.95
N TYR A 219 -13.06 -8.95 -2.06
CA TYR A 219 -13.34 -8.86 -0.64
C TYR A 219 -12.14 -8.20 0.03
N SER A 220 -12.33 -7.07 0.67
CA SER A 220 -11.25 -6.30 1.28
C SER A 220 -11.77 -5.41 2.39
N SER A 221 -10.97 -5.25 3.45
CA SER A 221 -11.19 -4.23 4.47
C SER A 221 -10.75 -2.88 3.92
N THR A 222 -11.71 -2.04 3.53
CA THR A 222 -11.43 -0.71 3.00
C THR A 222 -12.48 0.30 3.45
N GLN A 223 -12.06 1.53 3.67
CA GLN A 223 -12.96 2.65 3.98
C GLN A 223 -13.57 3.28 2.73
N ASN A 224 -12.94 3.09 1.57
CA ASN A 224 -13.36 3.75 0.33
C ASN A 224 -13.35 2.79 -0.85
N VAL A 225 -14.51 2.19 -1.11
CA VAL A 225 -14.69 1.21 -2.18
C VAL A 225 -14.56 1.82 -3.58
N HIS A 226 -14.93 3.08 -3.75
CA HIS A 226 -14.85 3.75 -5.03
C HIS A 226 -13.42 4.08 -5.42
N VAL A 227 -12.59 4.53 -4.46
CA VAL A 227 -11.16 4.76 -4.69
C VAL A 227 -10.45 3.46 -5.02
N VAL A 228 -10.71 2.39 -4.26
CA VAL A 228 -10.15 1.06 -4.56
C VAL A 228 -10.54 0.60 -5.95
N SER A 229 -11.81 0.72 -6.32
CA SER A 229 -12.28 0.37 -7.67
C SER A 229 -11.60 1.20 -8.76
N ALA A 230 -11.45 2.51 -8.55
CA ALA A 230 -10.78 3.39 -9.49
C ALA A 230 -9.28 3.10 -9.63
N MET A 231 -8.62 2.69 -8.55
CA MET A 231 -7.20 2.30 -8.57
C MET A 231 -6.95 1.02 -9.38
N PHE A 232 -7.88 0.07 -9.38
CA PHE A 232 -7.74 -1.15 -10.17
C PHE A 232 -7.98 -0.92 -11.66
N TRP A 233 -8.72 0.11 -12.05
CA TRP A 233 -9.01 0.42 -13.45
C TRP A 233 -7.75 0.74 -14.29
N PRO A 234 -6.75 1.51 -13.81
CA PRO A 234 -5.54 1.80 -14.57
C PRO A 234 -4.48 0.70 -14.54
N ILE A 235 -4.48 -0.15 -13.50
CA ILE A 235 -3.43 -1.17 -13.31
C ILE A 235 -3.58 -2.31 -14.31
N GLY A 236 -4.80 -2.56 -14.73
CA GLY A 236 -5.11 -3.56 -15.70
C GLY A 236 -5.92 -2.97 -16.84
N SER A 237 -5.25 -2.54 -17.89
CA SER A 237 -5.78 -3.00 -19.15
C SER A 237 -5.56 -4.52 -19.20
N CYS A 238 -6.10 -5.21 -18.20
CA CYS A 238 -6.40 -6.62 -18.38
C CYS A 238 -7.18 -6.66 -19.68
N THR A 239 -6.60 -7.27 -20.72
CA THR A 239 -7.17 -7.36 -22.06
C THR A 239 -8.49 -8.13 -22.09
N SER A 240 -9.04 -8.52 -20.99
CA SER A 240 -10.43 -8.89 -20.80
C SER A 240 -11.27 -7.60 -20.69
N ARG A 241 -11.62 -7.09 -21.82
CA ARG A 241 -12.64 -6.03 -21.95
C ARG A 241 -13.79 -6.27 -20.97
N LYS A 242 -14.04 -5.26 -20.14
CA LYS A 242 -15.25 -4.94 -19.39
C LYS A 242 -15.21 -5.21 -17.88
N ALA A 243 -15.34 -4.08 -17.22
CA ALA A 243 -16.01 -3.86 -15.93
C ALA A 243 -15.66 -4.85 -14.81
N ALA A 244 -14.56 -4.57 -14.11
CA ALA A 244 -14.45 -4.98 -12.74
C ALA A 244 -15.55 -4.25 -11.96
N SER A 245 -16.61 -4.94 -11.58
CA SER A 245 -17.47 -4.44 -10.52
C SER A 245 -16.81 -4.85 -9.22
N ALA A 246 -16.06 -3.94 -8.61
CA ALA A 246 -15.72 -4.09 -7.21
C ALA A 246 -17.02 -3.97 -6.42
N SER A 247 -17.65 -5.07 -6.11
CA SER A 247 -18.64 -5.09 -5.07
C SER A 247 -17.90 -5.42 -3.79
N SER A 248 -17.43 -4.40 -3.08
CA SER A 248 -17.07 -4.60 -1.70
C SER A 248 -18.37 -4.89 -0.96
N ARG A 249 -18.58 -6.10 -0.56
CA ARG A 249 -19.42 -6.33 0.59
C ARG A 249 -18.59 -5.89 1.79
N GLY A 250 -18.53 -4.56 1.95
CA GLY A 250 -17.85 -3.93 3.05
C GLY A 250 -18.43 -4.46 4.34
N MET A 251 -17.64 -5.28 4.97
CA MET A 251 -17.76 -5.37 6.40
C MET A 251 -16.84 -4.29 6.93
N SER A 252 -17.43 -3.16 7.27
CA SER A 252 -16.74 -2.12 7.98
C SER A 252 -16.25 -2.70 9.31
N ALA A 253 -15.02 -3.13 9.33
CA ALA A 253 -14.29 -2.99 10.57
C ALA A 253 -14.32 -1.50 10.85
N GLY A 254 -14.95 -1.11 11.94
CA GLY A 254 -15.17 0.28 12.26
C GLY A 254 -13.88 1.05 12.10
N ALA A 255 -13.96 2.18 11.42
CA ALA A 255 -12.94 3.18 11.47
C ALA A 255 -12.67 3.46 12.94
N LEU A 256 -11.55 3.01 13.44
CA LEU A 256 -11.02 3.46 14.69
C LEU A 256 -10.21 4.70 14.37
N ALA A 257 -10.74 5.81 14.84
CA ALA A 257 -10.03 7.07 14.94
C ALA A 257 -8.75 6.91 15.76
#